data_47caf3ade88a548ba6f891262129a1d2
#
_entry.id   47caf3ade88a548ba6f891262129a1d2
#
_cell.length_a   1.000
_cell.length_b   1.000
_cell.length_c   1.000
_cell.angle_alpha   90.00
_cell.angle_beta   90.00
_cell.angle_gamma   90.00
#
_symmetry.space_group_name_H-M   'P 1'
#
loop_
_entity.id
_entity.type
_entity.pdbx_description
1 polymer ?
#
loop_
_entity_poly.entity_id
_entity_poly.type
_entity_poly.pdbx_seq_one_letter_code
_entity_poly.pdbx_strand_id
1 'polypeptide(L)'
;EETRVISFHGYGPGPEGIAWKNLRDWITENCYEEMVETQRFFGFNNPNPSPGSENYGYEQWMTLPSAYEGKEGETIKTLPGGLYAVGGFRYSTPEAFGPAWEALNNWRVDSEFVYDESRQWLEELLTKASVLVEKSSVDFDCYMPVIKVKA
;
A
#
# COMPACT_ATOMS: atom_id res chain seq x y z
N GLU A 1 15.47 2.64 0.90
CA GLU A 1 15.85 2.05 2.19
C GLU A 1 14.83 1.02 2.63
N GLU A 2 15.29 0.04 3.41
CA GLU A 2 14.45 -0.96 4.05
C GLU A 2 13.73 -0.33 5.25
N THR A 3 12.43 -0.61 5.41
CA THR A 3 11.61 0.01 6.45
C THR A 3 10.71 -1.04 7.10
N ARG A 4 10.59 -1.02 8.42
CA ARG A 4 9.66 -1.88 9.15
C ARG A 4 8.24 -1.35 9.01
N VAL A 5 7.30 -2.27 8.89
CA VAL A 5 5.87 -1.98 8.79
C VAL A 5 5.06 -2.89 9.69
N ILE A 6 3.92 -2.40 10.18
CA ILE A 6 2.88 -3.24 10.75
C ILE A 6 1.84 -3.54 9.67
N SER A 7 1.37 -4.79 9.60
CA SER A 7 0.50 -5.28 8.56
C SER A 7 -0.86 -5.71 9.10
N PHE A 8 -1.91 -5.31 8.39
CA PHE A 8 -3.29 -5.71 8.64
C PHE A 8 -3.88 -6.30 7.37
N HIS A 9 -4.54 -7.45 7.50
CA HIS A 9 -5.08 -8.20 6.37
C HIS A 9 -6.61 -8.24 6.40
N GLY A 10 -7.21 -8.08 5.25
CA GLY A 10 -8.62 -8.35 5.00
C GLY A 10 -8.78 -9.41 3.92
N TYR A 11 -9.85 -10.20 4.00
CA TYR A 11 -10.22 -11.18 2.99
C TYR A 11 -11.74 -11.24 2.82
N GLY A 12 -12.20 -11.38 1.60
CA GLY A 12 -13.60 -11.44 1.23
C GLY A 12 -13.95 -10.50 0.07
N PRO A 13 -15.23 -10.19 -0.15
CA PRO A 13 -15.63 -9.13 -1.08
C PRO A 13 -15.31 -7.76 -0.46
N GLY A 14 -14.54 -6.93 -1.17
CA GLY A 14 -14.11 -5.61 -0.67
C GLY A 14 -13.18 -5.67 0.56
N PRO A 15 -12.07 -6.44 0.52
CA PRO A 15 -11.21 -6.68 1.67
C PRO A 15 -10.45 -5.43 2.14
N GLU A 16 -10.34 -4.40 1.30
CA GLU A 16 -9.70 -3.12 1.63
C GLU A 16 -10.34 -2.49 2.87
N GLY A 17 -11.66 -2.46 2.93
CA GLY A 17 -12.40 -1.93 4.07
C GLY A 17 -12.10 -2.66 5.38
N ILE A 18 -11.92 -3.97 5.32
CA ILE A 18 -11.56 -4.80 6.48
C ILE A 18 -10.14 -4.46 6.95
N ALA A 19 -9.17 -4.44 6.03
CA ALA A 19 -7.78 -4.14 6.33
C ALA A 19 -7.62 -2.72 6.92
N TRP A 20 -8.26 -1.72 6.32
CA TRP A 20 -8.25 -0.35 6.81
C TRP A 20 -8.92 -0.20 8.17
N LYS A 21 -10.05 -0.90 8.39
CA LYS A 21 -10.72 -0.89 9.70
C LYS A 21 -9.80 -1.44 10.79
N ASN A 22 -9.17 -2.57 10.54
CA ASN A 22 -8.26 -3.20 11.50
C ASN A 22 -7.07 -2.29 11.84
N LEU A 23 -6.51 -1.60 10.85
CA LEU A 23 -5.44 -0.60 11.08
C LEU A 23 -5.95 0.57 11.94
N ARG A 24 -7.12 1.14 11.61
CA ARG A 24 -7.70 2.25 12.38
C ARG A 24 -7.99 1.87 13.81
N ASP A 25 -8.58 0.69 14.02
CA ASP A 25 -8.88 0.17 15.36
C ASP A 25 -7.58 0.07 16.18
N TRP A 26 -6.53 -0.50 15.60
CA TRP A 26 -5.23 -0.61 16.26
C TRP A 26 -4.62 0.77 16.61
N ILE A 27 -4.69 1.74 15.71
CA ILE A 27 -4.22 3.11 15.96
C ILE A 27 -4.99 3.72 17.16
N THR A 28 -6.31 3.61 17.16
CA THR A 28 -7.17 4.22 18.16
C THR A 28 -7.04 3.54 19.53
N GLU A 29 -7.04 2.20 19.56
CA GLU A 29 -6.93 1.40 20.79
C GLU A 29 -5.58 1.60 21.51
N ASN A 30 -4.53 1.94 20.76
CA ASN A 30 -3.19 2.19 21.31
C ASN A 30 -2.86 3.68 21.48
N CYS A 31 -3.78 4.59 21.16
CA CYS A 31 -3.56 6.03 21.19
C CYS A 31 -2.37 6.48 20.31
N TYR A 32 -2.30 5.96 19.08
CA TYR A 32 -1.23 6.24 18.12
C TYR A 32 -1.63 7.22 17.01
N GLU A 33 -2.66 8.04 17.22
CA GLU A 33 -3.14 9.02 16.23
C GLU A 33 -2.05 9.95 15.73
N GLU A 34 -1.08 10.30 16.58
CA GLU A 34 0.07 11.14 16.20
C GLU A 34 0.98 10.46 15.14
N MET A 35 0.99 9.12 15.08
CA MET A 35 1.75 8.40 14.05
C MET A 35 1.20 8.62 12.65
N VAL A 36 -0.08 8.96 12.50
CA VAL A 36 -0.73 9.13 11.20
C VAL A 36 -0.01 10.18 10.35
N GLU A 37 0.41 11.29 10.95
CA GLU A 37 1.11 12.37 10.24
C GLU A 37 2.57 12.04 9.90
N THR A 38 3.21 11.21 10.70
CA THR A 38 4.65 10.93 10.59
C THR A 38 4.97 9.65 9.84
N GLN A 39 4.03 8.69 9.79
CA GLN A 39 4.23 7.40 9.15
C GLN A 39 3.64 7.38 7.72
N ARG A 40 3.99 6.34 6.95
CA ARG A 40 3.55 6.14 5.58
C ARG A 40 2.63 4.92 5.51
N PHE A 41 1.71 4.92 4.55
CA PHE A 41 0.66 3.90 4.42
C PHE A 41 0.72 3.27 3.03
N PHE A 42 0.96 1.97 2.98
CA PHE A 42 1.05 1.19 1.74
C PHE A 42 0.04 0.05 1.75
N GLY A 43 -0.56 -0.22 0.62
CA GLY A 43 -1.48 -1.34 0.47
C GLY A 43 -1.28 -2.10 -0.83
N PHE A 44 -1.74 -3.34 -0.85
CA PHE A 44 -1.69 -4.21 -2.03
C PHE A 44 -2.62 -5.41 -1.87
N ASN A 45 -3.01 -5.99 -3.02
CA ASN A 45 -3.80 -7.22 -3.03
C ASN A 45 -2.96 -8.42 -2.62
N ASN A 46 -3.47 -9.23 -1.67
CA ASN A 46 -2.83 -10.47 -1.24
C ASN A 46 -3.84 -11.43 -0.56
N PRO A 47 -4.30 -12.49 -1.22
CA PRO A 47 -4.06 -12.83 -2.63
C PRO A 47 -4.79 -11.90 -3.60
N ASN A 48 -4.30 -11.86 -4.84
CA ASN A 48 -4.94 -11.13 -5.92
C ASN A 48 -6.35 -11.65 -6.23
N PRO A 49 -7.24 -10.81 -6.80
CA PRO A 49 -8.49 -11.26 -7.39
C PRO A 49 -8.26 -12.37 -8.41
N SER A 50 -9.15 -13.35 -8.46
CA SER A 50 -9.12 -14.44 -9.44
C SER A 50 -10.45 -14.56 -10.18
N PRO A 51 -10.46 -15.02 -11.45
CA PRO A 51 -11.69 -15.22 -12.20
C PRO A 51 -12.67 -16.15 -11.48
N GLY A 52 -13.96 -15.75 -11.44
CA GLY A 52 -15.03 -16.56 -10.85
C GLY A 52 -15.13 -16.49 -9.33
N SER A 53 -14.33 -15.66 -8.67
CA SER A 53 -14.43 -15.41 -7.24
C SER A 53 -14.64 -13.93 -6.95
N GLU A 54 -15.58 -13.61 -6.07
CA GLU A 54 -15.74 -12.25 -5.53
C GLU A 54 -14.76 -11.98 -4.37
N ASN A 55 -14.14 -13.04 -3.83
CA ASN A 55 -13.24 -12.96 -2.70
C ASN A 55 -11.79 -12.81 -3.15
N TYR A 56 -11.10 -11.87 -2.53
CA TYR A 56 -9.66 -11.68 -2.62
C TYR A 56 -9.14 -11.13 -1.30
N GLY A 57 -7.83 -10.94 -1.21
CA GLY A 57 -7.21 -10.37 -0.01
C GLY A 57 -6.63 -9.00 -0.27
N TYR A 58 -6.54 -8.21 0.78
CA TYR A 58 -5.85 -6.93 0.80
C TYR A 58 -5.02 -6.81 2.06
N GLU A 59 -3.81 -6.33 1.91
CA GLU A 59 -2.89 -6.07 3.01
C GLU A 59 -2.64 -4.56 3.10
N GLN A 60 -2.81 -4.00 4.30
CA GLN A 60 -2.57 -2.59 4.57
C GLN A 60 -1.44 -2.46 5.57
N TRP A 61 -0.42 -1.71 5.18
CA TRP A 61 0.77 -1.44 5.98
C TRP A 61 0.81 -0.01 6.47
N MET A 62 1.31 0.17 7.68
CA MET A 62 1.80 1.45 8.18
C MET A 62 3.28 1.29 8.56
N THR A 63 4.12 2.24 8.15
CA THR A 63 5.52 2.25 8.58
C THR A 63 5.61 2.46 10.10
N LEU A 64 6.65 1.93 10.72
CA LEU A 64 6.85 2.03 12.16
C LEU A 64 8.06 2.90 12.49
N PRO A 65 7.99 3.70 13.56
CA PRO A 65 9.18 4.35 14.10
C PRO A 65 10.27 3.32 14.43
N SER A 66 11.53 3.69 14.26
CA SER A 66 12.66 2.79 14.54
C SER A 66 12.68 2.28 15.98
N ALA A 67 12.19 3.09 16.91
CA ALA A 67 12.10 2.74 18.34
C ALA A 67 10.91 1.85 18.70
N TYR A 68 10.00 1.55 17.76
CA TYR A 68 8.86 0.68 18.03
C TYR A 68 9.30 -0.78 18.11
N GLU A 69 9.13 -1.40 19.27
CA GLU A 69 9.60 -2.78 19.51
C GLU A 69 8.62 -3.85 19.04
N GLY A 70 7.33 -3.51 18.92
CA GLY A 70 6.25 -4.45 18.64
C GLY A 70 5.65 -5.08 19.88
N LYS A 71 4.49 -5.69 19.72
CA LYS A 71 3.75 -6.40 20.78
C LYS A 71 3.36 -7.79 20.29
N GLU A 72 3.08 -8.67 21.25
CA GLU A 72 2.56 -10.00 20.93
C GLU A 72 1.25 -9.91 20.12
N GLY A 73 1.12 -10.73 19.09
CA GLY A 73 -0.03 -10.77 18.21
C GLY A 73 0.01 -9.78 17.03
N GLU A 74 0.97 -8.87 17.00
CA GLU A 74 1.16 -7.95 15.87
C GLU A 74 1.95 -8.62 14.74
N THR A 75 1.58 -8.32 13.49
CA THR A 75 2.30 -8.78 12.30
C THR A 75 3.22 -7.68 11.82
N ILE A 76 4.52 -7.83 12.06
CA ILE A 76 5.54 -6.88 11.63
C ILE A 76 6.31 -7.48 10.46
N LYS A 77 6.40 -6.72 9.38
CA LYS A 77 7.09 -7.09 8.15
C LYS A 77 8.13 -6.03 7.79
N THR A 78 8.85 -6.29 6.73
CA THR A 78 9.82 -5.35 6.16
C THR A 78 9.38 -4.95 4.76
N LEU A 79 9.25 -3.63 4.54
CA LEU A 79 9.15 -3.04 3.21
C LEU A 79 10.56 -3.01 2.62
N PRO A 80 10.86 -3.79 1.55
CA PRO A 80 12.20 -3.84 0.98
C PRO A 80 12.56 -2.51 0.32
N GLY A 81 13.80 -2.10 0.45
CA GLY A 81 14.38 -0.99 -0.30
C GLY A 81 14.58 -1.35 -1.77
N GLY A 82 14.91 -0.35 -2.58
CA GLY A 82 15.20 -0.51 -4.01
C GLY A 82 14.60 0.61 -4.84
N LEU A 83 14.71 0.47 -6.15
CA LEU A 83 14.11 1.41 -7.10
C LEU A 83 12.64 1.08 -7.33
N TYR A 84 11.84 2.13 -7.36
CA TYR A 84 10.43 2.08 -7.75
C TYR A 84 10.15 3.16 -8.79
N ALA A 85 9.39 2.80 -9.82
CA ALA A 85 8.70 3.79 -10.64
C ALA A 85 7.44 4.20 -9.90
N VAL A 86 7.19 5.50 -9.80
CA VAL A 86 6.10 6.06 -9.00
C VAL A 86 5.22 6.95 -9.87
N GLY A 87 3.92 6.73 -9.83
CA GLY A 87 2.93 7.56 -10.51
C GLY A 87 1.78 7.92 -9.59
N GLY A 88 1.47 9.22 -9.52
CA GLY A 88 0.40 9.73 -8.67
C GLY A 88 -0.95 9.80 -9.36
N PHE A 89 -2.03 9.62 -8.60
CA PHE A 89 -3.41 9.82 -9.07
C PHE A 89 -4.34 10.20 -7.93
N ARG A 90 -5.48 10.80 -8.29
CA ARG A 90 -6.56 11.08 -7.34
C ARG A 90 -7.62 9.99 -7.40
N TYR A 91 -7.88 9.38 -6.28
CA TYR A 91 -8.93 8.40 -6.10
C TYR A 91 -10.22 9.07 -5.62
N SER A 92 -11.26 8.95 -6.39
CA SER A 92 -12.63 9.31 -6.01
C SER A 92 -13.60 8.15 -6.26
N THR A 93 -13.22 7.24 -7.16
CA THR A 93 -13.94 6.00 -7.47
C THR A 93 -12.95 4.86 -7.70
N PRO A 94 -13.35 3.58 -7.50
CA PRO A 94 -12.48 2.43 -7.71
C PRO A 94 -11.86 2.34 -9.10
N GLU A 95 -12.53 2.87 -10.12
CA GLU A 95 -12.08 2.83 -11.51
C GLU A 95 -10.80 3.65 -11.77
N ALA A 96 -10.42 4.53 -10.84
CA ALA A 96 -9.21 5.35 -10.98
C ALA A 96 -7.90 4.53 -10.92
N PHE A 97 -7.89 3.37 -10.27
CA PHE A 97 -6.67 2.54 -10.13
C PHE A 97 -6.19 1.95 -11.45
N GLY A 98 -7.09 1.41 -12.27
CA GLY A 98 -6.73 0.79 -13.55
C GLY A 98 -5.93 1.71 -14.48
N PRO A 99 -6.45 2.90 -14.83
CA PRO A 99 -5.73 3.86 -15.67
C PRO A 99 -4.40 4.33 -15.10
N ALA A 100 -4.30 4.46 -13.76
CA ALA A 100 -3.06 4.87 -13.11
C ALA A 100 -1.95 3.82 -13.27
N TRP A 101 -2.26 2.54 -13.06
CA TRP A 101 -1.33 1.44 -13.29
C TRP A 101 -0.97 1.27 -14.76
N GLU A 102 -1.95 1.43 -15.66
CA GLU A 102 -1.71 1.37 -17.11
C GLU A 102 -0.74 2.46 -17.58
N ALA A 103 -0.93 3.70 -17.12
CA ALA A 103 -0.05 4.80 -17.45
C ALA A 103 1.40 4.53 -17.00
N LEU A 104 1.57 4.00 -15.80
CA LEU A 104 2.88 3.67 -15.26
C LEU A 104 3.53 2.51 -16.02
N ASN A 105 2.76 1.49 -16.40
CA ASN A 105 3.25 0.39 -17.23
C ASN A 105 3.64 0.86 -18.64
N ASN A 106 2.86 1.73 -19.26
CA ASN A 106 3.18 2.28 -20.58
C ASN A 106 4.49 3.07 -20.55
N TRP A 107 4.70 3.89 -19.51
CA TRP A 107 5.97 4.56 -19.31
C TRP A 107 7.15 3.56 -19.21
N ARG A 108 6.96 2.46 -18.47
CA ARG A 108 8.01 1.43 -18.29
C ARG A 108 8.39 0.77 -19.61
N VAL A 109 7.42 0.47 -20.47
CA VAL A 109 7.67 -0.23 -21.77
C VAL A 109 8.70 0.52 -22.62
N ASP A 110 8.66 1.84 -22.62
CA ASP A 110 9.56 2.69 -23.41
C ASP A 110 10.81 3.15 -22.61
N SER A 111 10.98 2.65 -21.39
CA SER A 111 12.07 3.03 -20.49
C SER A 111 13.21 2.02 -20.46
N GLU A 112 14.31 2.38 -19.79
CA GLU A 112 15.43 1.48 -19.51
C GLU A 112 15.19 0.56 -18.29
N PHE A 113 13.94 0.46 -17.81
CA PHE A 113 13.60 -0.31 -16.62
C PHE A 113 12.73 -1.52 -16.95
N VAL A 114 12.95 -2.60 -16.19
CA VAL A 114 12.10 -3.80 -16.19
C VAL A 114 11.55 -4.03 -14.79
N TYR A 115 10.51 -4.85 -14.67
CA TYR A 115 9.97 -5.24 -13.37
C TYR A 115 11.01 -5.95 -12.52
N ASP A 116 10.99 -5.67 -11.25
CA ASP A 116 11.61 -6.51 -10.23
C ASP A 116 10.53 -7.43 -9.63
N GLU A 117 10.45 -8.64 -10.14
CA GLU A 117 9.45 -9.62 -9.72
C GLU A 117 9.65 -10.13 -8.27
N SER A 118 10.80 -9.80 -7.65
CA SER A 118 11.09 -10.19 -6.27
C SER A 118 10.41 -9.30 -5.23
N ARG A 119 9.87 -8.15 -5.66
CA ARG A 119 9.25 -7.17 -4.77
C ARG A 119 7.78 -6.94 -5.12
N GLN A 120 6.99 -6.61 -4.10
CA GLN A 120 5.56 -6.34 -4.21
C GLN A 120 5.31 -4.94 -4.83
N TRP A 121 4.32 -4.85 -5.71
CA TRP A 121 3.72 -3.59 -6.14
C TRP A 121 2.89 -3.02 -5.00
N LEU A 122 2.96 -1.71 -4.81
CA LEU A 122 2.32 -1.05 -3.68
C LEU A 122 1.53 0.19 -4.12
N GLU A 123 0.55 0.55 -3.31
CA GLU A 123 -0.21 1.79 -3.40
C GLU A 123 0.02 2.57 -2.11
N GLU A 124 0.56 3.78 -2.21
CA GLU A 124 0.75 4.65 -1.05
C GLU A 124 -0.38 5.66 -0.94
N LEU A 125 -1.05 5.68 0.22
CA LEU A 125 -2.01 6.73 0.54
C LEU A 125 -1.27 8.00 0.95
N LEU A 126 -1.49 9.11 0.23
CA LEU A 126 -0.86 10.40 0.50
C LEU A 126 -1.72 11.30 1.37
N THR A 127 -3.04 11.22 1.24
CA THR A 127 -4.00 12.02 2.04
C THR A 127 -4.16 11.40 3.43
N LYS A 128 -3.20 11.59 4.30
CA LYS A 128 -3.12 10.94 5.62
C LYS A 128 -4.31 11.24 6.53
N ALA A 129 -4.90 12.42 6.41
CA ALA A 129 -6.10 12.78 7.16
C ALA A 129 -7.29 11.81 6.91
N SER A 130 -7.29 11.11 5.75
CA SER A 130 -8.33 10.12 5.42
C SER A 130 -8.21 8.81 6.22
N VAL A 131 -7.11 8.57 6.90
CA VAL A 131 -6.92 7.37 7.74
C VAL A 131 -7.93 7.34 8.87
N LEU A 132 -8.15 8.46 9.51
CA LEU A 132 -9.05 8.58 10.68
C LEU A 132 -10.42 9.20 10.35
N VAL A 133 -10.51 9.96 9.24
CA VAL A 133 -11.72 10.68 8.85
C VAL A 133 -12.01 10.42 7.38
N GLU A 134 -13.22 9.96 7.07
CA GLU A 134 -13.63 9.69 5.69
C GLU A 134 -13.54 10.96 4.83
N LYS A 135 -13.00 10.80 3.62
CA LYS A 135 -12.87 11.83 2.59
C LYS A 135 -13.50 11.37 1.29
N SER A 136 -14.10 12.31 0.55
CA SER A 136 -14.70 12.03 -0.76
C SER A 136 -13.67 11.74 -1.85
N SER A 137 -12.46 12.22 -1.69
CA SER A 137 -11.33 11.92 -2.58
C SER A 137 -10.02 11.91 -1.80
N VAL A 138 -9.08 11.07 -2.25
CA VAL A 138 -7.75 10.94 -1.66
C VAL A 138 -6.70 10.84 -2.76
N ASP A 139 -5.49 11.23 -2.46
CA ASP A 139 -4.36 11.10 -3.37
C ASP A 139 -3.55 9.84 -3.05
N PHE A 140 -3.19 9.11 -4.10
CA PHE A 140 -2.36 7.91 -4.05
C PHE A 140 -1.17 8.00 -4.98
N ASP A 141 -0.11 7.31 -4.62
CA ASP A 141 0.98 6.94 -5.52
C ASP A 141 0.98 5.43 -5.76
N CYS A 142 1.13 5.03 -7.04
CA CYS A 142 1.42 3.66 -7.42
C CYS A 142 2.93 3.44 -7.41
N TYR A 143 3.39 2.39 -6.76
CA TYR A 143 4.80 1.99 -6.65
C TYR A 143 5.02 0.69 -7.41
N MET A 144 5.71 0.77 -8.54
CA MET A 144 6.10 -0.37 -9.36
C MET A 144 7.57 -0.68 -9.11
N PRO A 145 7.93 -1.82 -8.51
CA PRO A 145 9.33 -2.16 -8.30
C PRO A 145 10.02 -2.40 -9.63
N VAL A 146 11.18 -1.78 -9.83
CA VAL A 146 11.92 -1.84 -11.08
C VAL A 146 13.41 -2.03 -10.84
N ILE A 147 14.07 -2.63 -11.83
CA ILE A 147 15.52 -2.66 -11.94
C ILE A 147 15.93 -2.08 -13.29
N LYS A 148 17.07 -1.42 -13.32
CA LYS A 148 17.63 -0.89 -14.56
C LYS A 148 18.20 -2.04 -15.39
N VAL A 149 17.85 -2.08 -16.66
CA VAL A 149 18.46 -3.03 -17.60
C VAL A 149 19.94 -2.65 -17.75
N LYS A 150 20.83 -3.61 -17.54
CA LYS A 150 22.26 -3.41 -17.86
C LYS A 150 22.38 -3.19 -19.36
N ALA A 151 22.90 -2.04 -19.72
CA ALA A 151 23.27 -1.77 -21.11
C ALA A 151 24.33 -2.76 -21.59
#